data_540d6e6830630910db508868e12a7b6d
#
_entry.id   540d6e6830630910db508868e12a7b6d
#
_cell.length_a   1.000
_cell.length_b   1.000
_cell.length_c   1.000
_cell.angle_alpha   90.00
_cell.angle_beta   90.00
_cell.angle_gamma   90.00
#
_symmetry.space_group_name_H-M   'P 1'
#
loop_
_entity.id
_entity.type
_entity.pdbx_description
1 polymer ?
#
loop_
_entity_poly.entity_id
_entity_poly.type
_entity_poly.pdbx_seq_one_letter_code
_entity_poly.pdbx_strand_id
1 'polypeptide(L)'
;MTFNELIDKVRTIAGKADVSDKDFLAVQVNITGKDSGVFYVEVKDHRINVEPYEYNDRNCAITISMTNFNKMLDGKLDPVLAFTTKKLKVDGDVGKALEFSKILK
;
A
#
# COMPACT_ATOMS: atom_id res chain seq x y z
N MET A 1 -11.85 -8.53 -9.29
CA MET A 1 -11.86 -7.70 -8.05
C MET A 1 -12.03 -6.24 -8.44
N THR A 2 -12.98 -5.55 -7.83
CA THR A 2 -13.17 -4.11 -8.03
C THR A 2 -12.24 -3.33 -7.11
N PHE A 3 -12.10 -2.03 -7.40
CA PHE A 3 -11.31 -1.14 -6.54
C PHE A 3 -11.87 -1.10 -5.11
N ASN A 4 -13.19 -1.04 -4.95
CA ASN A 4 -13.81 -1.03 -3.63
C ASN A 4 -13.56 -2.33 -2.86
N GLU A 5 -13.59 -3.46 -3.54
CA GLU A 5 -13.24 -4.76 -2.93
C GLU A 5 -11.77 -4.78 -2.49
N LEU A 6 -10.88 -4.17 -3.28
CA LEU A 6 -9.48 -4.04 -2.90
C LEU A 6 -9.32 -3.20 -1.63
N ILE A 7 -10.01 -2.07 -1.54
CA ILE A 7 -9.98 -1.22 -0.35
C ILE A 7 -10.45 -2.01 0.88
N ASP A 8 -11.52 -2.78 0.76
CA ASP A 8 -12.03 -3.60 1.87
C ASP A 8 -11.02 -4.65 2.29
N LYS A 9 -10.33 -5.27 1.33
CA LYS A 9 -9.28 -6.25 1.61
C LYS A 9 -8.11 -5.62 2.34
N VAL A 10 -7.66 -4.44 1.90
CA VAL A 10 -6.58 -3.71 2.57
C VAL A 10 -6.97 -3.32 3.98
N ARG A 11 -8.20 -2.84 4.19
CA ARG A 11 -8.71 -2.50 5.53
C ARG A 11 -8.74 -3.71 6.46
N THR A 12 -9.12 -4.86 5.96
CA THR A 12 -9.14 -6.11 6.73
C THR A 12 -7.71 -6.50 7.17
N ILE A 13 -6.76 -6.44 6.25
CA ILE A 13 -5.35 -6.74 6.55
C ILE A 13 -4.79 -5.70 7.53
N ALA A 14 -5.05 -4.43 7.28
CA ALA A 14 -4.57 -3.33 8.12
C ALA A 14 -5.11 -3.43 9.54
N GLY A 15 -6.36 -3.87 9.71
CA GLY A 15 -6.97 -4.02 11.02
C GLY A 15 -6.30 -5.08 11.89
N LYS A 16 -5.52 -6.00 11.30
CA LYS A 16 -4.77 -7.03 12.00
C LYS A 16 -3.30 -6.66 12.23
N ALA A 17 -2.85 -5.55 11.65
CA ALA A 17 -1.47 -5.12 11.77
C ALA A 17 -1.22 -4.45 13.12
N ASP A 18 -0.09 -4.76 13.75
CA ASP A 18 0.34 -4.08 14.96
C ASP A 18 1.23 -2.90 14.56
N VAL A 19 0.72 -1.69 14.77
CA VAL A 19 1.44 -0.46 14.49
C VAL A 19 1.75 0.35 15.75
N SER A 20 1.67 -0.29 16.90
CA SER A 20 1.86 0.38 18.20
C SER A 20 3.26 0.97 18.39
N ASP A 21 4.27 0.39 17.72
CA ASP A 21 5.66 0.84 17.78
C ASP A 21 6.10 1.57 16.50
N LYS A 22 5.16 1.91 15.62
CA LYS A 22 5.47 2.55 14.34
C LYS A 22 5.37 4.07 14.46
N ASP A 23 6.32 4.74 13.81
CA ASP A 23 6.27 6.18 13.61
C ASP A 23 5.29 6.53 12.49
N PHE A 24 5.10 7.83 12.26
CA PHE A 24 4.25 8.30 11.17
C PHE A 24 4.70 7.70 9.84
N LEU A 25 3.73 7.18 9.10
CA LEU A 25 3.95 6.63 7.75
C LEU A 25 2.72 6.96 6.91
N ALA A 26 2.94 7.57 5.75
CA ALA A 26 1.86 7.83 4.82
C ALA A 26 2.29 7.40 3.41
N VAL A 27 1.57 6.45 2.85
CA VAL A 27 1.84 5.92 1.52
C VAL A 27 0.60 6.06 0.67
N GLN A 28 0.73 6.73 -0.47
CA GLN A 28 -0.30 6.77 -1.48
C GLN A 28 -0.11 5.60 -2.43
N VAL A 29 -1.18 4.92 -2.74
CA VAL A 29 -1.16 3.76 -3.65
C VAL A 29 -1.98 4.10 -4.89
N ASN A 30 -1.32 4.10 -6.04
CA ASN A 30 -1.96 4.33 -7.33
C ASN A 30 -2.13 2.97 -8.01
N ILE A 31 -3.38 2.51 -8.13
CA ILE A 31 -3.71 1.24 -8.78
C ILE A 31 -3.99 1.51 -10.25
N THR A 32 -3.29 0.79 -11.12
CA THR A 32 -3.46 0.91 -12.56
C THR A 32 -4.26 -0.27 -13.11
N GLY A 33 -4.79 -0.11 -14.31
CA GLY A 33 -5.54 -1.15 -15.00
C GLY A 33 -7.02 -0.82 -15.10
N LYS A 34 -7.84 -1.85 -15.32
CA LYS A 34 -9.27 -1.70 -15.59
C LYS A 34 -10.04 -1.07 -14.42
N ASP A 35 -9.73 -1.50 -13.21
CA ASP A 35 -10.34 -0.98 -11.99
C ASP A 35 -9.35 -0.07 -11.25
N SER A 36 -8.86 0.94 -11.95
CA SER A 36 -7.88 1.88 -11.42
C SER A 36 -8.47 2.77 -10.34
N GLY A 37 -7.60 3.30 -9.50
CA GLY A 37 -7.99 4.23 -8.46
C GLY A 37 -6.79 4.59 -7.59
N VAL A 38 -7.02 5.49 -6.64
CA VAL A 38 -6.01 5.93 -5.69
C VAL A 38 -6.54 5.80 -4.29
N PHE A 39 -5.68 5.34 -3.38
CA PHE A 39 -6.00 5.34 -1.95
C PHE A 39 -4.71 5.61 -1.17
N TYR A 40 -4.84 5.87 0.11
CA TYR A 40 -3.67 5.98 0.97
C TYR A 40 -3.80 5.07 2.18
N VAL A 41 -2.64 4.71 2.74
CA VAL A 41 -2.52 4.05 4.02
C VAL A 41 -1.70 4.97 4.91
N GLU A 42 -2.27 5.37 6.03
CA GLU A 42 -1.64 6.26 6.99
C GLU A 42 -1.50 5.56 8.33
N VAL A 43 -0.28 5.57 8.88
CA VAL A 43 -0.03 5.17 10.26
C VAL A 43 0.27 6.44 11.05
N LYS A 44 -0.56 6.76 12.00
CA LYS A 44 -0.45 7.97 12.82
C LYS A 44 -1.06 7.74 14.19
N ASP A 45 -0.36 8.18 15.23
CA ASP A 45 -0.82 8.05 16.61
C ASP A 45 -1.22 6.62 16.98
N HIS A 46 -0.40 5.65 16.56
CA HIS A 46 -0.57 4.21 16.81
C HIS A 46 -1.83 3.62 16.16
N ARG A 47 -2.35 4.28 15.14
CA ARG A 47 -3.53 3.85 14.38
C ARG A 47 -3.20 3.77 12.91
N ILE A 48 -3.95 2.93 12.19
CA ILE A 48 -3.83 2.79 10.75
C ILE A 48 -5.15 3.19 10.10
N ASN A 49 -5.07 4.06 9.08
CA ASN A 49 -6.23 4.51 8.31
C ASN A 49 -6.01 4.18 6.84
N VAL A 50 -7.07 3.70 6.19
CA VAL A 50 -7.07 3.41 4.75
C VAL A 50 -8.26 4.14 4.14
N GLU A 51 -7.98 5.09 3.25
CA GLU A 51 -9.03 5.92 2.65
C GLU A 51 -8.79 6.09 1.15
N PRO A 52 -9.86 6.14 0.33
CA PRO A 52 -9.74 6.19 -1.13
C PRO A 52 -9.47 7.60 -1.65
N TYR A 53 -8.43 8.24 -1.15
CA TYR A 53 -8.04 9.59 -1.50
C TYR A 53 -6.54 9.71 -1.70
N GLU A 54 -6.11 10.80 -2.31
CA GLU A 54 -4.71 11.19 -2.39
C GLU A 54 -4.24 11.69 -1.03
N TYR A 55 -2.92 11.61 -0.80
CA TYR A 55 -2.29 12.11 0.43
C TYR A 55 -1.15 13.03 0.04
N ASN A 56 -1.32 14.34 0.22
CA ASN A 56 -0.35 15.33 -0.23
C ASN A 56 1.00 15.24 0.50
N ASP A 57 0.97 15.05 1.81
CA ASP A 57 2.20 14.99 2.64
C ASP A 57 2.70 13.56 2.83
N ARG A 58 2.58 12.74 1.81
CA ARG A 58 3.01 11.35 1.84
C ARG A 58 4.53 11.19 1.88
N ASN A 59 4.99 10.13 2.53
CA ASN A 59 6.41 9.74 2.49
C ASN A 59 6.79 9.24 1.10
N CYS A 60 5.88 8.52 0.46
CA CYS A 60 6.08 8.00 -0.89
C CYS A 60 4.74 7.69 -1.53
N ALA A 61 4.77 7.50 -2.84
CA ALA A 61 3.65 6.97 -3.60
C ALA A 61 4.13 5.72 -4.34
N ILE A 62 3.30 4.70 -4.36
CA ILE A 62 3.60 3.50 -5.15
C ILE A 62 2.58 3.38 -6.27
N THR A 63 3.02 2.86 -7.41
CA THR A 63 2.17 2.61 -8.57
C THR A 63 2.31 1.15 -8.97
N ILE A 64 1.19 0.44 -9.04
CA ILE A 64 1.17 -0.99 -9.26
C ILE A 64 -0.20 -1.38 -9.84
N SER A 65 -0.23 -2.44 -10.66
CA SER A 65 -1.50 -2.93 -11.18
C SER A 65 -2.32 -3.61 -10.09
N MET A 66 -3.63 -3.65 -10.27
CA MET A 66 -4.55 -4.37 -9.39
C MET A 66 -4.10 -5.83 -9.20
N THR A 67 -3.80 -6.50 -10.29
CA THR A 67 -3.39 -7.91 -10.27
C THR A 67 -2.14 -8.12 -9.43
N ASN A 68 -1.12 -7.29 -9.66
CA ASN A 68 0.14 -7.42 -8.94
C ASN A 68 0.02 -7.04 -7.47
N PHE A 69 -0.75 -5.99 -7.16
CA PHE A 69 -0.97 -5.59 -5.77
C PHE A 69 -1.71 -6.68 -4.99
N ASN A 70 -2.73 -7.26 -5.60
CA ASN A 70 -3.47 -8.37 -4.97
C ASN A 70 -2.56 -9.58 -4.72
N LYS A 71 -1.65 -9.89 -5.65
CA LYS A 71 -0.65 -10.95 -5.44
C LYS A 71 0.29 -10.61 -4.28
N MET A 72 0.69 -9.35 -4.14
CA MET A 72 1.51 -8.92 -2.99
C MET A 72 0.75 -9.13 -1.67
N LEU A 73 -0.51 -8.76 -1.62
CA LEU A 73 -1.33 -8.93 -0.42
C LEU A 73 -1.49 -10.40 -0.06
N ASP A 74 -1.55 -11.29 -1.05
CA ASP A 74 -1.67 -12.74 -0.84
C ASP A 74 -0.33 -13.44 -0.58
N GLY A 75 0.77 -12.69 -0.55
CA GLY A 75 2.10 -13.26 -0.35
C GLY A 75 2.66 -13.99 -1.57
N LYS A 76 2.07 -13.80 -2.75
CA LYS A 76 2.48 -14.47 -3.99
C LYS A 76 3.45 -13.65 -4.84
N LEU A 77 3.67 -12.40 -4.48
CA LEU A 77 4.62 -11.52 -5.16
C LEU A 77 5.42 -10.80 -4.09
N ASP A 78 6.73 -11.02 -4.09
CA ASP A 78 7.63 -10.34 -3.17
C ASP A 78 7.76 -8.86 -3.56
N PRO A 79 7.57 -7.92 -2.60
CA PRO A 79 7.66 -6.48 -2.90
C PRO A 79 9.00 -6.05 -3.47
N VAL A 80 10.12 -6.60 -2.98
CA VAL A 80 11.46 -6.25 -3.48
C VAL A 80 11.62 -6.72 -4.93
N LEU A 81 11.18 -7.94 -5.22
CA LEU A 81 11.21 -8.47 -6.58
C LEU A 81 10.30 -7.66 -7.51
N ALA A 82 9.13 -7.27 -7.03
CA ALA A 82 8.21 -6.44 -7.81
C ALA A 82 8.85 -5.09 -8.16
N PHE A 83 9.57 -4.50 -7.22
CA PHE A 83 10.28 -3.24 -7.44
C PHE A 83 11.43 -3.41 -8.45
N THR A 84 12.25 -4.44 -8.30
CA THR A 84 13.40 -4.66 -9.19
C THR A 84 12.98 -5.04 -10.61
N THR A 85 11.84 -5.72 -10.76
CA THR A 85 11.30 -6.07 -12.10
C THR A 85 10.36 -5.01 -12.67
N LYS A 86 10.26 -3.85 -12.01
CA LYS A 86 9.44 -2.71 -12.44
C LYS A 86 7.94 -2.97 -12.46
N LYS A 87 7.48 -4.00 -11.79
CA LYS A 87 6.04 -4.24 -11.55
C LYS A 87 5.48 -3.29 -10.50
N LEU A 88 6.34 -2.79 -9.65
CA LEU A 88 6.04 -1.81 -8.60
C LEU A 88 6.96 -0.61 -8.81
N LYS A 89 6.38 0.58 -8.93
CA LYS A 89 7.13 1.82 -9.02
C LYS A 89 6.98 2.60 -7.71
N VAL A 90 8.07 3.21 -7.27
CA VAL A 90 8.08 4.02 -6.03
C VAL A 90 8.53 5.42 -6.37
N ASP A 91 7.74 6.42 -5.94
CA ASP A 91 8.08 7.83 -6.00
C ASP A 91 8.19 8.34 -4.57
N GLY A 92 9.39 8.79 -4.19
CA GLY A 92 9.68 9.23 -2.84
C GLY A 92 10.56 8.25 -2.07
N ASP A 93 10.29 8.08 -0.78
CA ASP A 93 11.13 7.30 0.13
C ASP A 93 10.93 5.80 -0.06
N VAL A 94 11.90 5.13 -0.66
CA VAL A 94 11.87 3.68 -0.91
C VAL A 94 11.87 2.89 0.40
N GLY A 95 12.59 3.36 1.41
CA GLY A 95 12.61 2.71 2.73
C GLY A 95 11.23 2.68 3.37
N LYS A 96 10.47 3.76 3.23
CA LYS A 96 9.10 3.82 3.73
C LYS A 96 8.16 2.92 2.94
N ALA A 97 8.39 2.78 1.63
CA ALA A 97 7.62 1.83 0.82
C ALA A 97 7.83 0.39 1.26
N LEU A 98 9.06 0.02 1.61
CA LEU A 98 9.37 -1.31 2.15
C LEU A 98 8.73 -1.52 3.52
N GLU A 99 8.78 -0.51 4.39
CA GLU A 99 8.11 -0.55 5.70
C GLU A 99 6.60 -0.78 5.53
N PHE A 100 5.98 -0.06 4.60
CA PHE A 100 4.57 -0.23 4.27
C PHE A 100 4.26 -1.68 3.82
N SER A 101 5.10 -2.24 2.96
CA SER A 101 4.88 -3.61 2.47
C SER A 101 4.90 -4.65 3.60
N LYS A 102 5.69 -4.41 4.63
CA LYS A 102 5.75 -5.30 5.81
C LYS A 102 4.51 -5.19 6.68
N ILE A 103 3.91 -4.00 6.76
CA ILE A 103 2.69 -3.78 7.54
C ILE A 103 1.52 -4.57 6.95
N LEU A 104 1.47 -4.72 5.63
CA LEU A 104 0.37 -5.40 4.93
C LEU A 104 0.52 -6.91 4.81
N LYS A 105 1.47 -7.49 5.48
CA LYS A 105 1.65 -8.95 5.46
C LYS A 105 0.88 -9.64 6.58
#